data_1bc68d1891584dd1e025a482c5d83906
#
_entry.id   1bc68d1891584dd1e025a482c5d83906
#
_cell.length_a   1.000
_cell.length_b   1.000
_cell.length_c   1.000
_cell.angle_alpha   90.00
_cell.angle_beta   90.00
_cell.angle_gamma   90.00
#
_symmetry.space_group_name_H-M   'P 1'
#
loop_
_entity.id
_entity.type
_entity.pdbx_description
1 polymer ?
#
loop_
_entity_poly.entity_id
_entity_poly.type
_entity_poly.pdbx_seq_one_letter_code
_entity_poly.pdbx_strand_id
1 'polypeptide(L)'
;MKKLAQVAIAILLLGTFAPPVQAFTSLHIFGDGISTTTNNASAGQYYYGLRESNGRVWVEVLAQRLGLGANSITNANWSNSSNNWSYYGQYSQNLVTNVNSFVPPPDVKTALFVVWVNCADFVSDMGNIYLQGNYTNNVMWNTSVTQSLNNQLSIINSLYAKGVRTLIMPNAVDVTEIPQYDNIQLNAPANRNYIRQQVINFNTQFAAMLAQAQAALPGLTIYEPNFFGLLDNTLTNASAYGLTNALLNGVSIDAYSDPNIQTLTLNGQGDNYIFWCKTAPTAKLSEIMADEALQMIAPEQIGGISIFGTVGYPTTNQLLVVNMPVGLTGFVDGSTNTGTSWTTVTNVTGTSPTQSISFVAPPLPPFVLSGSPYLPFGGGGTGSQQQQQTSQNSGTTATTNSVPGVMESYRVRFPLAWNWP
;
A
#
# COMPACT_ATOMS: atom_id res chain seq x y z
N MET A 1 -41.05 -17.23 44.19
CA MET A 1 -40.34 -16.22 43.37
C MET A 1 -38.85 -16.47 43.48
N LYS A 2 -38.31 -17.22 42.54
CA LYS A 2 -36.85 -17.50 42.47
C LYS A 2 -36.18 -16.33 41.75
N LYS A 3 -35.36 -15.57 42.48
CA LYS A 3 -34.46 -14.55 41.87
C LYS A 3 -33.43 -15.27 41.03
N LEU A 4 -33.53 -15.18 39.71
CA LEU A 4 -32.47 -15.54 38.78
C LEU A 4 -31.35 -14.53 39.00
N ALA A 5 -30.24 -15.00 39.55
CA ALA A 5 -28.99 -14.24 39.57
C ALA A 5 -28.45 -14.14 38.11
N GLN A 6 -28.48 -12.94 37.58
CA GLN A 6 -27.80 -12.64 36.33
C GLN A 6 -26.30 -12.63 36.59
N VAL A 7 -25.60 -13.66 36.15
CA VAL A 7 -24.12 -13.68 36.13
C VAL A 7 -23.71 -13.03 34.82
N ALA A 8 -23.24 -11.80 34.87
CA ALA A 8 -22.55 -11.16 33.77
C ALA A 8 -21.12 -11.68 33.76
N ILE A 9 -20.78 -12.50 32.78
CA ILE A 9 -19.41 -12.96 32.56
C ILE A 9 -18.77 -11.98 31.57
N ALA A 10 -17.95 -11.05 32.06
CA ALA A 10 -17.04 -10.29 31.23
C ALA A 10 -15.77 -11.13 31.01
N ILE A 11 -15.62 -11.76 29.87
CA ILE A 11 -14.37 -12.42 29.48
C ILE A 11 -13.49 -11.34 28.86
N LEU A 12 -12.56 -10.81 29.66
CA LEU A 12 -11.51 -9.92 29.17
C LEU A 12 -10.38 -10.80 28.64
N LEU A 13 -10.37 -11.08 27.35
CA LEU A 13 -9.24 -11.72 26.69
C LEU A 13 -8.16 -10.64 26.48
N LEU A 14 -7.18 -10.62 27.38
CA LEU A 14 -5.94 -9.89 27.19
C LEU A 14 -5.14 -10.61 26.08
N GLY A 15 -5.43 -10.27 24.84
CA GLY A 15 -4.54 -10.56 23.72
C GLY A 15 -3.19 -9.89 24.00
N THR A 16 -2.09 -10.53 23.63
CA THR A 16 -0.77 -9.90 23.61
C THR A 16 -0.88 -8.65 22.76
N PHE A 17 -0.79 -7.48 23.40
CA PHE A 17 -0.77 -6.22 22.68
C PHE A 17 0.41 -6.24 21.71
N ALA A 18 0.12 -6.32 20.42
CA ALA A 18 1.10 -5.88 19.45
C ALA A 18 1.53 -4.46 19.86
N PRO A 19 2.82 -4.12 19.77
CA PRO A 19 3.26 -2.77 20.09
C PRO A 19 2.38 -1.79 19.31
N PRO A 20 1.98 -0.66 19.91
CA PRO A 20 1.17 0.31 19.21
C PRO A 20 1.89 0.65 17.90
N VAL A 21 1.22 0.39 16.78
CA VAL A 21 1.76 0.80 15.49
C VAL A 21 1.93 2.31 15.56
N GLN A 22 3.15 2.76 15.32
CA GLN A 22 3.49 4.16 15.39
C GLN A 22 2.67 4.90 14.33
N ALA A 23 1.66 5.64 14.75
CA ALA A 23 0.92 6.51 13.84
C ALA A 23 1.90 7.54 13.29
N PHE A 24 2.01 7.62 11.97
CA PHE A 24 2.83 8.64 11.34
C PHE A 24 2.23 10.02 11.58
N THR A 25 3.06 11.01 11.81
CA THR A 25 2.65 12.38 12.12
C THR A 25 2.50 13.23 10.87
N SER A 26 3.25 12.92 9.82
CA SER A 26 3.22 13.59 8.51
C SER A 26 3.76 12.69 7.42
N LEU A 27 3.51 13.05 6.14
CA LEU A 27 4.04 12.39 4.96
C LEU A 27 4.80 13.40 4.12
N HIS A 28 6.06 13.10 3.80
CA HIS A 28 6.93 13.90 2.96
C HIS A 28 7.33 13.13 1.71
N ILE A 29 7.32 13.78 0.56
CA ILE A 29 7.49 13.13 -0.74
C ILE A 29 8.62 13.80 -1.53
N PHE A 30 9.53 12.97 -2.05
CA PHE A 30 10.54 13.31 -3.06
C PHE A 30 10.33 12.38 -4.25
N GLY A 31 9.94 12.92 -5.39
CA GLY A 31 9.54 12.09 -6.52
C GLY A 31 9.50 12.85 -7.85
N ASP A 32 8.94 12.18 -8.83
CA ASP A 32 8.71 12.69 -10.18
C ASP A 32 7.24 13.10 -10.42
N GLY A 33 6.84 13.21 -11.69
CA GLY A 33 5.51 13.63 -12.10
C GLY A 33 4.36 12.77 -11.59
N ILE A 34 4.59 11.47 -11.32
CA ILE A 34 3.55 10.54 -10.87
C ILE A 34 3.13 10.82 -9.41
N SER A 35 3.99 11.46 -8.65
CA SER A 35 3.74 11.83 -7.24
C SER A 35 3.43 13.31 -7.04
N THR A 36 3.46 14.12 -8.10
CA THR A 36 3.26 15.59 -7.99
C THR A 36 1.79 15.98 -7.97
N THR A 37 1.49 17.09 -7.30
CA THR A 37 0.15 17.68 -7.25
C THR A 37 0.07 19.07 -7.92
N THR A 38 1.12 19.53 -8.57
CA THR A 38 1.19 20.93 -9.04
C THR A 38 1.84 21.16 -10.40
N ASN A 39 2.03 20.17 -11.24
CA ASN A 39 2.98 20.37 -12.34
C ASN A 39 2.39 20.51 -13.75
N ASN A 40 1.16 20.14 -13.97
CA ASN A 40 0.60 20.15 -15.32
C ASN A 40 -0.28 21.37 -15.56
N ALA A 41 0.32 22.57 -15.57
CA ALA A 41 -0.41 23.81 -15.81
C ALA A 41 -1.03 23.93 -17.23
N SER A 42 -0.50 23.14 -18.19
CA SER A 42 -0.96 23.15 -19.60
C SER A 42 -2.04 22.11 -19.90
N ALA A 43 -2.33 21.22 -18.99
CA ALA A 43 -3.22 20.09 -19.24
C ALA A 43 -4.72 20.45 -19.20
N GLY A 44 -5.09 21.59 -18.66
CA GLY A 44 -6.44 22.10 -18.70
C GLY A 44 -7.48 21.20 -18.01
N GLN A 45 -8.66 21.12 -18.61
CA GLN A 45 -9.85 20.46 -18.05
C GLN A 45 -9.77 18.92 -17.99
N TYR A 46 -8.79 18.31 -18.64
CA TYR A 46 -8.65 16.86 -18.72
C TYR A 46 -7.82 16.26 -17.58
N TYR A 47 -7.30 17.10 -16.70
CA TYR A 47 -6.49 16.68 -15.56
C TYR A 47 -7.06 17.22 -14.27
N TYR A 48 -7.03 16.39 -13.24
CA TYR A 48 -7.54 16.77 -11.93
C TYR A 48 -6.61 17.78 -11.26
N GLY A 49 -7.02 19.02 -11.21
CA GLY A 49 -6.15 20.09 -10.74
C GLY A 49 -4.91 20.19 -11.62
N LEU A 50 -3.73 20.13 -11.01
CA LEU A 50 -2.45 20.21 -11.74
C LEU A 50 -1.71 18.86 -11.80
N ARG A 51 -2.40 17.75 -11.58
CA ARG A 51 -1.85 16.40 -11.59
C ARG A 51 -1.88 15.84 -13.00
N GLU A 52 -0.97 14.92 -13.31
CA GLU A 52 -1.03 14.15 -14.56
C GLU A 52 -1.96 12.93 -14.45
N SER A 53 -3.13 13.12 -13.86
CA SER A 53 -4.11 12.08 -13.61
C SER A 53 -5.53 12.65 -13.66
N ASN A 54 -6.53 11.80 -13.79
CA ASN A 54 -7.95 12.17 -13.70
C ASN A 54 -8.45 12.34 -12.26
N GLY A 55 -7.60 12.15 -11.26
CA GLY A 55 -7.93 12.31 -9.85
C GLY A 55 -6.70 12.45 -8.97
N ARG A 56 -6.82 12.09 -7.71
CA ARG A 56 -5.71 12.13 -6.75
C ARG A 56 -4.62 11.16 -7.11
N VAL A 57 -3.37 11.58 -6.93
CA VAL A 57 -2.21 10.70 -7.09
C VAL A 57 -2.02 9.82 -5.86
N TRP A 58 -1.29 8.73 -6.02
CA TRP A 58 -1.14 7.68 -5.01
C TRP A 58 -0.67 8.16 -3.63
N VAL A 59 0.20 9.17 -3.55
CA VAL A 59 0.67 9.72 -2.26
C VAL A 59 -0.41 10.47 -1.49
N GLU A 60 -1.38 11.09 -2.18
CA GLU A 60 -2.53 11.74 -1.54
C GLU A 60 -3.51 10.71 -0.99
N VAL A 61 -3.71 9.62 -1.74
CA VAL A 61 -4.53 8.49 -1.29
C VAL A 61 -3.85 7.80 -0.10
N LEU A 62 -2.55 7.56 -0.16
CA LEU A 62 -1.78 7.00 0.96
C LEU A 62 -1.90 7.88 2.22
N ALA A 63 -1.77 9.20 2.10
CA ALA A 63 -1.98 10.12 3.21
C ALA A 63 -3.39 9.97 3.81
N GLN A 64 -4.42 9.88 2.97
CA GLN A 64 -5.79 9.64 3.43
C GLN A 64 -5.91 8.31 4.18
N ARG A 65 -5.38 7.21 3.63
CA ARG A 65 -5.42 5.87 4.25
C ARG A 65 -4.77 5.85 5.63
N LEU A 66 -3.68 6.61 5.79
CA LEU A 66 -2.97 6.77 7.05
C LEU A 66 -3.66 7.73 8.04
N GLY A 67 -4.79 8.32 7.68
CA GLY A 67 -5.50 9.28 8.52
C GLY A 67 -4.90 10.68 8.56
N LEU A 68 -3.93 10.97 7.70
CA LEU A 68 -3.32 12.30 7.58
C LEU A 68 -4.15 13.27 6.73
N GLY A 69 -5.18 12.75 6.03
CA GLY A 69 -6.02 13.53 5.13
C GLY A 69 -5.39 13.73 3.74
N ALA A 70 -6.17 13.49 2.70
CA ALA A 70 -5.68 13.58 1.31
C ALA A 70 -5.22 14.99 0.92
N ASN A 71 -5.80 16.03 1.51
CA ASN A 71 -5.43 17.41 1.24
C ASN A 71 -4.21 17.90 2.05
N SER A 72 -3.61 17.03 2.89
CA SER A 72 -2.40 17.36 3.63
C SER A 72 -1.16 17.40 2.73
N ILE A 73 -1.24 16.80 1.55
CA ILE A 73 -0.12 16.77 0.60
C ILE A 73 -0.16 18.02 -0.26
N THR A 74 0.76 18.92 0.03
CA THR A 74 0.91 20.19 -0.69
C THR A 74 2.25 20.23 -1.39
N ASN A 75 2.23 20.42 -2.71
CA ASN A 75 3.46 20.62 -3.45
C ASN A 75 4.15 21.92 -3.04
N ALA A 76 5.44 21.79 -2.92
CA ALA A 76 6.32 22.92 -2.80
C ALA A 76 6.43 23.64 -4.15
N ASN A 77 6.10 24.91 -4.15
CA ASN A 77 6.81 25.81 -5.05
C ASN A 77 8.22 26.04 -4.48
N TRP A 78 8.96 24.96 -4.19
CA TRP A 78 10.30 24.97 -3.59
C TRP A 78 10.39 25.78 -2.28
N SER A 79 9.27 25.98 -1.58
CA SER A 79 9.28 26.59 -0.27
C SER A 79 9.48 25.52 0.81
N ASN A 80 10.32 25.79 1.80
CA ASN A 80 10.64 24.86 2.90
C ASN A 80 9.43 24.45 3.74
N SER A 81 8.24 25.00 3.48
CA SER A 81 7.01 24.72 4.23
C SER A 81 6.13 23.63 3.59
N SER A 82 6.52 23.09 2.44
CA SER A 82 5.74 22.08 1.74
C SER A 82 6.30 20.68 1.98
N ASN A 83 5.43 19.70 1.97
CA ASN A 83 5.79 18.32 2.21
C ASN A 83 5.92 17.47 0.94
N ASN A 84 5.54 18.00 -0.24
CA ASN A 84 5.71 17.31 -1.52
C ASN A 84 6.72 18.04 -2.41
N TRP A 85 7.89 17.44 -2.59
CA TRP A 85 9.00 17.92 -3.41
C TRP A 85 9.07 17.21 -4.77
N SER A 86 7.98 16.53 -5.15
CA SER A 86 7.89 15.87 -6.44
C SER A 86 7.61 16.86 -7.54
N TYR A 87 8.20 16.65 -8.69
CA TYR A 87 8.02 17.51 -9.85
C TYR A 87 8.20 16.74 -11.16
N TYR A 88 7.44 17.11 -12.18
CA TYR A 88 7.58 16.55 -13.52
C TYR A 88 8.98 16.80 -14.09
N GLY A 89 9.56 15.78 -14.71
CA GLY A 89 10.90 15.89 -15.29
C GLY A 89 12.04 15.85 -14.27
N GLN A 90 11.76 15.48 -13.02
CA GLN A 90 12.81 15.19 -12.05
C GLN A 90 13.35 13.77 -12.21
N TYR A 91 14.67 13.65 -12.06
CA TYR A 91 15.43 12.43 -12.04
C TYR A 91 16.11 12.26 -10.69
N SER A 92 16.71 11.10 -10.42
CA SER A 92 17.39 10.84 -9.16
C SER A 92 18.46 11.90 -8.81
N GLN A 93 19.16 12.43 -9.80
CA GLN A 93 20.14 13.50 -9.63
C GLN A 93 19.51 14.80 -9.08
N ASN A 94 18.29 15.14 -9.51
CA ASN A 94 17.58 16.31 -9.01
C ASN A 94 17.14 16.12 -7.55
N LEU A 95 16.71 14.90 -7.21
CA LEU A 95 16.30 14.58 -5.86
C LEU A 95 17.46 14.68 -4.86
N VAL A 96 18.69 14.36 -5.25
CA VAL A 96 19.87 14.61 -4.41
C VAL A 96 19.95 16.09 -4.00
N THR A 97 19.73 16.99 -4.95
CA THR A 97 19.75 18.44 -4.69
C THR A 97 18.57 18.85 -3.79
N ASN A 98 17.38 18.34 -4.06
CA ASN A 98 16.17 18.64 -3.27
C ASN A 98 16.32 18.18 -1.83
N VAL A 99 16.77 16.96 -1.61
CA VAL A 99 17.01 16.40 -0.28
C VAL A 99 18.08 17.18 0.48
N ASN A 100 19.13 17.61 -0.19
CA ASN A 100 20.18 18.44 0.44
C ASN A 100 19.62 19.79 0.90
N SER A 101 18.73 20.40 0.13
CA SER A 101 18.07 21.67 0.45
C SER A 101 16.92 21.54 1.47
N PHE A 102 16.39 20.34 1.64
CA PHE A 102 15.25 20.08 2.55
C PHE A 102 15.62 20.37 4.00
N VAL A 103 14.77 21.14 4.68
CA VAL A 103 14.84 21.40 6.12
C VAL A 103 13.89 20.44 6.83
N PRO A 104 14.40 19.55 7.69
CA PRO A 104 13.56 18.56 8.36
C PRO A 104 12.57 19.23 9.33
N PRO A 105 11.31 18.76 9.39
CA PRO A 105 10.35 19.23 10.35
C PRO A 105 10.68 18.72 11.77
N PRO A 106 10.10 19.32 12.82
CA PRO A 106 10.33 18.89 14.20
C PRO A 106 9.98 17.43 14.47
N ASP A 107 9.00 16.89 13.75
CA ASP A 107 8.49 15.50 13.85
C ASP A 107 9.18 14.52 12.91
N VAL A 108 10.32 14.86 12.32
CA VAL A 108 11.05 14.09 11.30
C VAL A 108 11.24 12.61 11.65
N LYS A 109 11.36 12.27 12.94
CA LYS A 109 11.57 10.88 13.40
C LYS A 109 10.31 10.02 13.33
N THR A 110 9.14 10.65 13.40
CA THR A 110 7.82 10.01 13.34
C THR A 110 7.10 10.26 12.03
N ALA A 111 7.68 11.07 11.16
CA ALA A 111 7.21 11.30 9.81
C ALA A 111 7.56 10.13 8.89
N LEU A 112 6.71 9.89 7.88
CA LEU A 112 6.94 8.96 6.81
C LEU A 112 7.49 9.70 5.59
N PHE A 113 8.49 9.14 4.94
CA PHE A 113 9.08 9.73 3.74
C PHE A 113 8.96 8.80 2.55
N VAL A 114 8.50 9.33 1.44
CA VAL A 114 8.45 8.65 0.14
C VAL A 114 9.59 9.18 -0.72
N VAL A 115 10.36 8.28 -1.31
CA VAL A 115 11.35 8.58 -2.36
C VAL A 115 11.07 7.68 -3.55
N TRP A 116 10.58 8.25 -4.65
CA TRP A 116 10.30 7.47 -5.84
C TRP A 116 10.54 8.26 -7.13
N VAL A 117 11.57 7.90 -7.86
CA VAL A 117 12.01 8.56 -9.10
C VAL A 117 12.62 7.57 -10.08
N ASN A 118 12.63 6.29 -9.73
CA ASN A 118 13.31 5.24 -10.51
C ASN A 118 12.77 5.15 -11.94
N CYS A 119 11.46 5.35 -12.12
CA CYS A 119 10.82 5.30 -13.43
C CYS A 119 11.26 6.46 -14.31
N ALA A 120 11.44 7.65 -13.75
CA ALA A 120 11.89 8.81 -14.51
C ALA A 120 13.33 8.68 -15.02
N ASP A 121 14.21 8.04 -14.25
CA ASP A 121 15.57 7.71 -14.72
C ASP A 121 15.49 6.80 -15.95
N PHE A 122 14.68 5.72 -15.93
CA PHE A 122 14.49 4.84 -17.08
C PHE A 122 13.78 5.51 -18.25
N VAL A 123 12.83 6.40 -18.01
CA VAL A 123 12.19 7.23 -19.07
C VAL A 123 13.27 8.10 -19.76
N SER A 124 14.17 8.68 -18.98
CA SER A 124 15.32 9.43 -19.52
C SER A 124 16.24 8.54 -20.33
N ASP A 125 16.54 7.34 -19.83
CA ASP A 125 17.41 6.38 -20.52
C ASP A 125 16.79 5.89 -21.82
N MET A 126 15.48 5.68 -21.88
CA MET A 126 14.78 5.39 -23.12
C MET A 126 14.99 6.50 -24.15
N GLY A 127 14.93 7.76 -23.74
CA GLY A 127 15.23 8.90 -24.61
C GLY A 127 16.70 8.95 -25.06
N ASN A 128 17.63 8.78 -24.12
CA ASN A 128 19.06 9.03 -24.35
C ASN A 128 19.83 7.83 -24.89
N ILE A 129 19.36 6.61 -24.63
CA ILE A 129 20.03 5.37 -25.05
C ILE A 129 19.27 4.71 -26.19
N TYR A 130 18.00 4.34 -25.93
CA TYR A 130 17.20 3.55 -26.86
C TYR A 130 16.87 4.32 -28.15
N LEU A 131 16.26 5.50 -28.04
CA LEU A 131 15.83 6.26 -29.22
C LEU A 131 16.97 6.78 -30.08
N GLN A 132 18.21 6.79 -29.55
CA GLN A 132 19.41 7.09 -30.31
C GLN A 132 20.03 5.86 -31.00
N GLY A 133 19.35 4.72 -31.00
CA GLY A 133 19.78 3.49 -31.61
C GLY A 133 20.79 2.67 -30.80
N ASN A 134 20.99 3.03 -29.52
CA ASN A 134 21.96 2.37 -28.63
C ASN A 134 21.29 1.40 -27.64
N TYR A 135 20.09 0.91 -27.96
CA TYR A 135 19.24 0.15 -27.03
C TYR A 135 19.89 -1.11 -26.44
N THR A 136 20.88 -1.72 -27.08
CA THR A 136 21.64 -2.87 -26.56
C THR A 136 23.03 -2.48 -26.03
N ASN A 137 23.31 -1.20 -25.82
CA ASN A 137 24.59 -0.75 -25.30
C ASN A 137 24.72 -0.97 -23.80
N ASN A 138 25.24 -2.13 -23.40
CA ASN A 138 25.41 -2.49 -21.99
C ASN A 138 26.23 -1.47 -21.19
N VAL A 139 27.18 -0.80 -21.77
CA VAL A 139 28.02 0.18 -21.06
C VAL A 139 27.20 1.39 -20.66
N MET A 140 26.35 1.91 -21.56
CA MET A 140 25.49 3.04 -21.29
C MET A 140 24.44 2.67 -20.24
N TRP A 141 23.76 1.54 -20.39
CA TRP A 141 22.78 1.05 -19.42
C TRP A 141 23.40 0.84 -18.03
N ASN A 142 24.52 0.17 -17.93
CA ASN A 142 25.21 -0.06 -16.66
C ASN A 142 25.66 1.25 -16.00
N THR A 143 26.10 2.23 -16.79
CA THR A 143 26.48 3.55 -16.27
C THR A 143 25.26 4.26 -15.66
N SER A 144 24.14 4.25 -16.36
CA SER A 144 22.91 4.89 -15.91
C SER A 144 22.35 4.21 -14.65
N VAL A 145 22.27 2.88 -14.65
CA VAL A 145 21.84 2.09 -13.48
C VAL A 145 22.74 2.41 -12.27
N THR A 146 24.06 2.38 -12.45
CA THR A 146 25.01 2.68 -11.37
C THR A 146 24.83 4.10 -10.83
N GLN A 147 24.63 5.07 -11.71
CA GLN A 147 24.43 6.47 -11.33
C GLN A 147 23.13 6.63 -10.53
N SER A 148 22.03 6.02 -11.00
CA SER A 148 20.74 6.06 -10.29
C SER A 148 20.85 5.44 -8.90
N LEU A 149 21.47 4.26 -8.76
CA LEU A 149 21.68 3.61 -7.46
C LEU A 149 22.54 4.46 -6.51
N ASN A 150 23.60 5.07 -7.00
CA ASN A 150 24.46 5.96 -6.20
C ASN A 150 23.69 7.21 -5.73
N ASN A 151 22.86 7.78 -6.59
CA ASN A 151 21.99 8.90 -6.23
C ASN A 151 20.99 8.49 -5.15
N GLN A 152 20.32 7.33 -5.29
CA GLN A 152 19.39 6.79 -4.31
C GLN A 152 20.06 6.56 -2.94
N LEU A 153 21.25 5.97 -2.92
CA LEU A 153 22.02 5.78 -1.69
C LEU A 153 22.41 7.12 -1.04
N SER A 154 22.79 8.11 -1.85
CA SER A 154 23.08 9.47 -1.37
C SER A 154 21.85 10.13 -0.73
N ILE A 155 20.67 9.95 -1.34
CA ILE A 155 19.40 10.44 -0.82
C ILE A 155 19.10 9.80 0.54
N ILE A 156 19.21 8.46 0.64
CA ILE A 156 18.99 7.73 1.90
C ILE A 156 19.91 8.27 3.01
N ASN A 157 21.20 8.38 2.73
CA ASN A 157 22.18 8.86 3.71
C ASN A 157 21.90 10.31 4.16
N SER A 158 21.54 11.18 3.21
CA SER A 158 21.20 12.58 3.52
C SER A 158 19.93 12.70 4.36
N LEU A 159 18.88 11.94 4.02
CA LEU A 159 17.64 11.91 4.80
C LEU A 159 17.87 11.34 6.20
N TYR A 160 18.63 10.25 6.32
CA TYR A 160 18.98 9.67 7.60
C TYR A 160 19.75 10.64 8.50
N ALA A 161 20.75 11.35 7.94
CA ALA A 161 21.52 12.37 8.65
C ALA A 161 20.64 13.52 9.14
N LYS A 162 19.55 13.84 8.43
CA LYS A 162 18.54 14.84 8.81
C LYS A 162 17.53 14.33 9.85
N GLY A 163 17.62 13.05 10.28
CA GLY A 163 16.80 12.49 11.35
C GLY A 163 15.66 11.59 10.85
N VAL A 164 15.50 11.38 9.55
CA VAL A 164 14.50 10.46 8.99
C VAL A 164 14.75 9.02 9.45
N ARG A 165 13.68 8.29 9.76
CA ARG A 165 13.76 6.90 10.24
C ARG A 165 12.86 5.93 9.48
N THR A 166 11.92 6.44 8.68
CA THR A 166 11.03 5.57 7.90
C THR A 166 10.91 6.07 6.46
N LEU A 167 11.25 5.20 5.53
CA LEU A 167 11.21 5.45 4.09
C LEU A 167 10.28 4.47 3.39
N ILE A 168 9.59 4.94 2.36
CA ILE A 168 8.97 4.13 1.31
C ILE A 168 9.74 4.42 0.02
N MET A 169 10.29 3.38 -0.59
CA MET A 169 11.08 3.46 -1.81
C MET A 169 10.63 2.38 -2.78
N PRO A 170 9.56 2.62 -3.56
CA PRO A 170 9.08 1.63 -4.54
C PRO A 170 10.13 1.31 -5.59
N ASN A 171 10.11 0.08 -6.10
CA ASN A 171 10.94 -0.30 -7.23
C ASN A 171 10.48 0.38 -8.55
N ALA A 172 11.30 0.29 -9.60
CA ALA A 172 10.96 0.81 -10.93
C ALA A 172 9.94 -0.10 -11.60
N VAL A 173 8.92 0.48 -12.25
CA VAL A 173 7.99 -0.25 -13.11
C VAL A 173 8.65 -0.58 -14.45
N ASP A 174 8.08 -1.54 -15.17
CA ASP A 174 8.52 -1.84 -16.54
C ASP A 174 8.16 -0.72 -17.50
N VAL A 175 9.14 0.10 -17.84
CA VAL A 175 8.93 1.21 -18.77
C VAL A 175 8.54 0.75 -20.18
N THR A 176 8.75 -0.52 -20.51
CA THR A 176 8.38 -1.06 -21.83
C THR A 176 6.89 -1.36 -21.94
N GLU A 177 6.17 -1.33 -20.82
CA GLU A 177 4.73 -1.58 -20.74
C GLU A 177 3.91 -0.29 -20.67
N ILE A 178 4.54 0.89 -20.52
CA ILE A 178 3.79 2.14 -20.47
C ILE A 178 3.47 2.64 -21.89
N PRO A 179 2.31 3.27 -22.14
CA PRO A 179 1.86 3.66 -23.49
C PRO A 179 2.85 4.53 -24.26
N GLN A 180 3.65 5.34 -23.56
CA GLN A 180 4.69 6.16 -24.20
C GLN A 180 5.67 5.34 -25.02
N TYR A 181 6.06 4.13 -24.55
CA TYR A 181 7.09 3.30 -25.17
C TYR A 181 6.50 2.03 -25.80
N ASP A 182 5.39 1.54 -25.33
CA ASP A 182 4.67 0.44 -25.95
C ASP A 182 4.25 0.79 -27.40
N ASN A 183 3.90 2.07 -27.65
CA ASN A 183 3.58 2.60 -28.97
C ASN A 183 4.79 2.94 -29.87
N ILE A 184 5.95 3.21 -29.29
CA ILE A 184 7.15 3.59 -30.06
C ILE A 184 7.89 2.34 -30.54
N GLN A 185 7.18 1.26 -30.80
CA GLN A 185 7.78 0.14 -31.50
C GLN A 185 9.13 -0.26 -30.89
N LEU A 186 9.08 -0.80 -29.72
CA LEU A 186 10.11 -1.79 -29.38
C LEU A 186 9.94 -2.94 -30.38
N ASN A 187 10.03 -2.60 -31.68
CA ASN A 187 9.63 -3.34 -32.86
C ASN A 187 10.23 -4.74 -32.99
N ALA A 188 11.22 -5.02 -32.18
CA ALA A 188 11.73 -6.35 -32.00
C ALA A 188 11.45 -6.81 -30.57
N PRO A 189 10.76 -7.93 -30.35
CA PRO A 189 10.58 -8.51 -29.02
C PRO A 189 11.89 -8.64 -28.24
N ALA A 190 13.02 -8.85 -28.94
CA ALA A 190 14.33 -8.90 -28.35
C ALA A 190 14.76 -7.58 -27.68
N ASN A 191 14.44 -6.43 -28.25
CA ASN A 191 14.77 -5.12 -27.66
C ASN A 191 13.92 -4.84 -26.42
N ARG A 192 12.62 -5.13 -26.50
CA ARG A 192 11.71 -5.02 -25.36
C ARG A 192 12.20 -5.89 -24.19
N ASN A 193 12.49 -7.16 -24.45
CA ASN A 193 13.02 -8.07 -23.44
C ASN A 193 14.35 -7.59 -22.87
N TYR A 194 15.23 -7.05 -23.70
CA TYR A 194 16.50 -6.50 -23.25
C TYR A 194 16.31 -5.33 -22.28
N ILE A 195 15.45 -4.35 -22.62
CA ILE A 195 15.20 -3.19 -21.77
C ILE A 195 14.48 -3.60 -20.48
N ARG A 196 13.46 -4.45 -20.56
CA ARG A 196 12.82 -5.04 -19.40
C ARG A 196 13.85 -5.70 -18.47
N GLN A 197 14.83 -6.43 -19.04
CA GLN A 197 15.89 -7.03 -18.26
C GLN A 197 16.79 -5.98 -17.57
N GLN A 198 16.99 -4.80 -18.15
CA GLN A 198 17.73 -3.72 -17.47
C GLN A 198 16.94 -3.21 -16.25
N VAL A 199 15.62 -3.07 -16.35
CA VAL A 199 14.76 -2.70 -15.20
C VAL A 199 14.81 -3.77 -14.11
N ILE A 200 14.73 -5.05 -14.45
CA ILE A 200 14.83 -6.16 -13.50
C ILE A 200 16.22 -6.17 -12.82
N ASN A 201 17.30 -5.94 -13.58
CA ASN A 201 18.66 -5.86 -13.04
C ASN A 201 18.80 -4.67 -12.07
N PHE A 202 18.23 -3.52 -12.42
CA PHE A 202 18.17 -2.37 -11.52
C PHE A 202 17.41 -2.72 -10.25
N ASN A 203 16.19 -3.24 -10.33
CA ASN A 203 15.36 -3.57 -9.17
C ASN A 203 16.06 -4.57 -8.25
N THR A 204 16.77 -5.56 -8.81
CA THR A 204 17.56 -6.51 -8.02
C THR A 204 18.69 -5.82 -7.24
N GLN A 205 19.43 -4.91 -7.89
CA GLN A 205 20.51 -4.17 -7.25
C GLN A 205 19.96 -3.12 -6.27
N PHE A 206 18.82 -2.52 -6.59
CA PHE A 206 18.12 -1.56 -5.75
C PHE A 206 17.69 -2.22 -4.42
N ALA A 207 17.01 -3.37 -4.47
CA ALA A 207 16.64 -4.13 -3.28
C ALA A 207 17.87 -4.48 -2.42
N ALA A 208 18.96 -4.93 -3.04
CA ALA A 208 20.19 -5.22 -2.32
C ALA A 208 20.80 -3.97 -1.67
N MET A 209 20.80 -2.83 -2.35
CA MET A 209 21.27 -1.54 -1.83
C MET A 209 20.40 -1.07 -0.66
N LEU A 210 19.05 -1.17 -0.75
CA LEU A 210 18.13 -0.82 0.33
C LEU A 210 18.39 -1.68 1.58
N ALA A 211 18.54 -2.99 1.42
CA ALA A 211 18.84 -3.90 2.51
C ALA A 211 20.18 -3.57 3.19
N GLN A 212 21.22 -3.25 2.42
CA GLN A 212 22.51 -2.83 2.95
C GLN A 212 22.42 -1.49 3.69
N ALA A 213 21.72 -0.52 3.14
CA ALA A 213 21.52 0.78 3.78
C ALA A 213 20.77 0.62 5.12
N GLN A 214 19.70 -0.17 5.16
CA GLN A 214 18.95 -0.43 6.39
C GLN A 214 19.80 -1.14 7.44
N ALA A 215 20.65 -2.08 7.05
CA ALA A 215 21.57 -2.76 7.96
C ALA A 215 22.67 -1.83 8.49
N ALA A 216 23.13 -0.87 7.69
CA ALA A 216 24.21 0.06 8.04
C ALA A 216 23.74 1.26 8.87
N LEU A 217 22.44 1.62 8.83
CA LEU A 217 21.88 2.82 9.44
C LEU A 217 20.91 2.47 10.58
N PRO A 218 21.36 2.45 11.84
CA PRO A 218 20.58 1.99 12.97
C PRO A 218 19.23 2.72 13.13
N GLY A 219 18.14 1.95 13.28
CA GLY A 219 16.79 2.49 13.44
C GLY A 219 16.16 3.03 12.17
N LEU A 220 16.79 2.86 11.01
CA LEU A 220 16.18 3.11 9.71
C LEU A 220 15.33 1.90 9.29
N THR A 221 14.10 2.16 8.87
CA THR A 221 13.23 1.20 8.22
C THR A 221 12.94 1.67 6.80
N ILE A 222 13.15 0.79 5.82
CA ILE A 222 12.85 1.06 4.42
C ILE A 222 11.85 0.01 3.92
N TYR A 223 10.73 0.48 3.40
CA TYR A 223 9.72 -0.34 2.74
C TYR A 223 9.87 -0.19 1.23
N GLU A 224 9.87 -1.31 0.51
CA GLU A 224 10.01 -1.36 -0.94
C GLU A 224 8.73 -1.94 -1.58
N PRO A 225 7.67 -1.14 -1.85
CA PRO A 225 6.51 -1.60 -2.61
C PRO A 225 6.91 -2.12 -3.99
N ASN A 226 6.36 -3.29 -4.37
CA ASN A 226 6.68 -3.92 -5.65
C ASN A 226 5.79 -3.38 -6.78
N PHE A 227 6.02 -2.14 -7.21
CA PHE A 227 5.24 -1.54 -8.29
C PHE A 227 5.55 -2.13 -9.67
N PHE A 228 6.72 -2.77 -9.84
CA PHE A 228 7.00 -3.56 -11.04
C PHE A 228 6.01 -4.72 -11.18
N GLY A 229 5.91 -5.57 -10.17
CA GLY A 229 4.98 -6.69 -10.17
C GLY A 229 3.51 -6.25 -10.17
N LEU A 230 3.19 -5.13 -9.52
CA LEU A 230 1.85 -4.56 -9.53
C LEU A 230 1.42 -4.15 -10.94
N LEU A 231 2.28 -3.47 -11.69
CA LEU A 231 1.97 -3.09 -13.08
C LEU A 231 1.77 -4.32 -13.96
N ASP A 232 2.69 -5.28 -13.93
CA ASP A 232 2.58 -6.54 -14.69
C ASP A 232 1.24 -7.25 -14.40
N ASN A 233 0.88 -7.32 -13.13
CA ASN A 233 -0.35 -8.00 -12.72
C ASN A 233 -1.60 -7.21 -13.13
N THR A 234 -1.60 -5.89 -13.01
CA THR A 234 -2.74 -5.06 -13.46
C THR A 234 -2.91 -5.11 -14.97
N LEU A 235 -1.86 -5.18 -15.76
CA LEU A 235 -1.93 -5.34 -17.22
C LEU A 235 -2.51 -6.70 -17.61
N THR A 236 -2.11 -7.75 -16.90
CA THR A 236 -2.55 -9.14 -17.20
C THR A 236 -3.96 -9.42 -16.70
N ASN A 237 -4.32 -8.90 -15.53
CA ASN A 237 -5.54 -9.21 -14.80
C ASN A 237 -6.39 -7.96 -14.51
N ALA A 238 -6.42 -6.98 -15.43
CA ALA A 238 -7.03 -5.67 -15.23
C ALA A 238 -8.44 -5.73 -14.60
N SER A 239 -9.29 -6.65 -15.06
CA SER A 239 -10.66 -6.81 -14.57
C SER A 239 -10.74 -7.21 -13.09
N ALA A 240 -9.76 -7.94 -12.57
CA ALA A 240 -9.70 -8.30 -11.16
C ALA A 240 -9.49 -7.07 -10.25
N TYR A 241 -8.85 -6.03 -10.80
CA TYR A 241 -8.66 -4.73 -10.14
C TYR A 241 -9.79 -3.75 -10.46
N GLY A 242 -10.80 -4.17 -11.21
CA GLY A 242 -11.82 -3.28 -11.75
C GLY A 242 -11.26 -2.26 -12.73
N LEU A 243 -10.08 -2.52 -13.30
CA LEU A 243 -9.43 -1.74 -14.33
C LEU A 243 -9.72 -2.29 -15.73
N THR A 244 -9.40 -1.51 -16.73
CA THR A 244 -9.42 -1.88 -18.14
C THR A 244 -8.04 -1.63 -18.73
N ASN A 245 -7.41 -2.70 -19.25
CA ASN A 245 -6.25 -2.55 -20.12
C ASN A 245 -6.78 -2.30 -21.54
N ALA A 246 -6.93 -1.03 -21.90
CA ALA A 246 -7.37 -0.65 -23.24
C ALA A 246 -6.23 -0.88 -24.24
N LEU A 247 -6.55 -1.50 -25.38
CA LEU A 247 -5.58 -1.84 -26.41
C LEU A 247 -5.94 -1.18 -27.74
N LEU A 248 -4.94 -0.61 -28.40
CA LEU A 248 -5.01 -0.18 -29.79
C LEU A 248 -3.94 -0.93 -30.59
N ASN A 249 -4.38 -1.69 -31.59
CA ASN A 249 -3.49 -2.56 -32.39
C ASN A 249 -2.66 -3.55 -31.55
N GLY A 250 -3.22 -4.02 -30.42
CA GLY A 250 -2.58 -4.99 -29.54
C GLY A 250 -1.58 -4.42 -28.54
N VAL A 251 -1.46 -3.10 -28.45
CA VAL A 251 -0.62 -2.40 -27.47
C VAL A 251 -1.46 -1.56 -26.50
N SER A 252 -0.98 -1.40 -25.27
CA SER A 252 -1.67 -0.62 -24.24
C SER A 252 -1.78 0.86 -24.66
N ILE A 253 -2.98 1.42 -24.48
CA ILE A 253 -3.24 2.84 -24.77
C ILE A 253 -3.77 3.54 -23.52
N ASP A 254 -3.44 4.81 -23.40
CA ASP A 254 -3.97 5.69 -22.36
C ASP A 254 -5.33 6.30 -22.74
N ALA A 255 -6.10 6.68 -21.73
CA ALA A 255 -7.42 7.26 -21.91
C ALA A 255 -7.38 8.58 -22.71
N TYR A 256 -6.34 9.37 -22.54
CA TYR A 256 -6.19 10.66 -23.23
C TYR A 256 -5.97 10.51 -24.74
N SER A 257 -5.30 9.44 -25.14
CA SER A 257 -4.95 9.18 -26.56
C SER A 257 -5.90 8.20 -27.26
N ASP A 258 -6.89 7.63 -26.56
CA ASP A 258 -7.80 6.64 -27.16
C ASP A 258 -8.78 7.29 -28.15
N PRO A 259 -8.71 6.96 -29.46
CA PRO A 259 -9.62 7.50 -30.48
C PRO A 259 -11.07 7.06 -30.28
N ASN A 260 -11.36 6.06 -29.48
CA ASN A 260 -12.71 5.59 -29.20
C ASN A 260 -13.41 6.42 -28.11
N ILE A 261 -12.67 7.22 -27.35
CA ILE A 261 -13.23 8.14 -26.36
C ILE A 261 -13.66 9.42 -27.06
N GLN A 262 -14.97 9.58 -27.24
CA GLN A 262 -15.53 10.76 -27.95
C GLN A 262 -15.48 12.02 -27.13
N THR A 263 -15.64 11.91 -25.80
CA THR A 263 -15.60 13.05 -24.87
C THR A 263 -14.83 12.64 -23.63
N LEU A 264 -13.59 13.09 -23.54
CA LEU A 264 -12.75 12.86 -22.37
C LEU A 264 -13.21 13.74 -21.21
N THR A 265 -13.51 13.14 -20.07
CA THR A 265 -13.85 13.81 -18.81
C THR A 265 -13.21 13.08 -17.64
N LEU A 266 -12.97 13.78 -16.54
CA LEU A 266 -12.27 13.21 -15.37
C LEU A 266 -12.97 11.98 -14.76
N ASN A 267 -14.31 11.90 -14.85
CA ASN A 267 -15.13 10.79 -14.33
C ASN A 267 -15.96 10.18 -15.48
N GLY A 268 -15.38 10.01 -16.64
CA GLY A 268 -16.07 9.55 -17.83
C GLY A 268 -15.48 8.29 -18.42
N GLN A 269 -15.57 8.19 -19.75
CA GLN A 269 -14.91 7.09 -20.45
C GLN A 269 -13.40 7.13 -20.18
N GLY A 270 -12.83 5.98 -19.86
CA GLY A 270 -11.40 5.83 -19.58
C GLY A 270 -10.99 6.12 -18.14
N ASP A 271 -11.90 6.48 -17.22
CA ASP A 271 -11.59 6.69 -15.81
C ASP A 271 -11.12 5.41 -15.09
N ASN A 272 -11.48 4.24 -15.62
CA ASN A 272 -11.04 2.94 -15.15
C ASN A 272 -9.90 2.33 -15.99
N TYR A 273 -9.30 3.08 -16.91
CA TYR A 273 -8.11 2.61 -17.62
C TYR A 273 -6.94 2.47 -16.66
N ILE A 274 -5.93 1.69 -17.05
CA ILE A 274 -4.67 1.60 -16.30
C ILE A 274 -3.93 2.94 -16.39
N PHE A 275 -3.86 3.50 -17.59
CA PHE A 275 -3.16 4.77 -17.85
C PHE A 275 -4.14 5.88 -18.21
N TRP A 276 -3.94 7.04 -17.56
CA TRP A 276 -4.66 8.27 -17.90
C TRP A 276 -4.03 8.99 -19.09
N CYS A 277 -2.71 9.16 -19.05
CA CYS A 277 -1.91 9.67 -20.15
C CYS A 277 -0.69 8.77 -20.37
N LYS A 278 0.10 9.07 -21.40
CA LYS A 278 1.16 8.18 -21.92
C LYS A 278 2.14 7.65 -20.88
N THR A 279 2.33 8.37 -19.76
CA THR A 279 3.33 8.04 -18.74
C THR A 279 2.74 7.94 -17.33
N ALA A 280 1.47 8.28 -17.16
CA ALA A 280 0.90 8.38 -15.82
C ALA A 280 -0.37 7.54 -15.64
N PRO A 281 -0.57 7.00 -14.43
CA PRO A 281 -1.71 6.16 -14.10
C PRO A 281 -3.00 6.98 -13.97
N THR A 282 -4.15 6.28 -14.08
CA THR A 282 -5.42 6.82 -13.62
C THR A 282 -5.44 6.99 -12.10
N ALA A 283 -6.40 7.77 -11.60
CA ALA A 283 -6.66 7.86 -10.17
C ALA A 283 -6.97 6.48 -9.56
N LYS A 284 -7.63 5.61 -10.30
CA LYS A 284 -7.96 4.26 -9.84
C LYS A 284 -6.73 3.38 -9.67
N LEU A 285 -5.78 3.40 -10.60
CA LEU A 285 -4.52 2.71 -10.40
C LEU A 285 -3.70 3.37 -9.28
N SER A 286 -3.78 4.70 -9.13
CA SER A 286 -3.15 5.41 -8.01
C SER A 286 -3.69 4.98 -6.64
N GLU A 287 -4.99 4.69 -6.52
CA GLU A 287 -5.57 4.09 -5.31
C GLU A 287 -4.99 2.71 -5.02
N ILE A 288 -4.86 1.88 -6.03
CA ILE A 288 -4.28 0.54 -5.92
C ILE A 288 -2.81 0.62 -5.48
N MET A 289 -2.02 1.52 -6.06
CA MET A 289 -0.62 1.75 -5.65
C MET A 289 -0.51 2.21 -4.20
N ALA A 290 -1.42 3.08 -3.75
CA ALA A 290 -1.45 3.55 -2.37
C ALA A 290 -1.80 2.41 -1.39
N ASP A 291 -2.76 1.57 -1.76
CA ASP A 291 -3.19 0.44 -0.94
C ASP A 291 -2.10 -0.65 -0.88
N GLU A 292 -1.35 -0.89 -1.97
CA GLU A 292 -0.17 -1.76 -1.98
C GLU A 292 0.92 -1.26 -0.99
N ALA A 293 1.23 0.04 -1.05
CA ALA A 293 2.19 0.63 -0.12
C ALA A 293 1.68 0.55 1.33
N LEU A 294 0.39 0.82 1.57
CA LEU A 294 -0.22 0.76 2.90
C LEU A 294 -0.10 -0.62 3.53
N GLN A 295 -0.34 -1.68 2.76
CA GLN A 295 -0.25 -3.07 3.24
C GLN A 295 1.13 -3.42 3.79
N MET A 296 2.18 -2.83 3.24
CA MET A 296 3.55 -3.05 3.73
C MET A 296 3.84 -2.28 5.02
N ILE A 297 3.34 -1.05 5.15
CA ILE A 297 3.73 -0.15 6.24
C ILE A 297 2.79 -0.21 7.44
N ALA A 298 1.53 -0.47 7.21
CA ALA A 298 0.49 -0.41 8.23
C ALA A 298 -0.67 -1.38 7.91
N PRO A 299 -0.41 -2.70 7.82
CA PRO A 299 -1.50 -3.66 7.62
C PRO A 299 -2.50 -3.56 8.77
N GLU A 300 -3.78 -3.68 8.46
CA GLU A 300 -4.82 -3.65 9.47
C GLU A 300 -4.68 -4.82 10.45
N GLN A 301 -4.95 -4.56 11.74
CA GLN A 301 -4.82 -5.54 12.80
C GLN A 301 -5.98 -5.45 13.78
N ILE A 302 -6.42 -6.59 14.29
CA ILE A 302 -7.34 -6.64 15.42
C ILE A 302 -6.53 -6.52 16.71
N GLY A 303 -6.61 -5.36 17.36
CA GLY A 303 -5.94 -5.08 18.62
C GLY A 303 -6.64 -5.67 19.85
N GLY A 304 -7.93 -6.03 19.73
CA GLY A 304 -8.68 -6.63 20.82
C GLY A 304 -10.10 -7.00 20.43
N ILE A 305 -10.68 -7.93 21.18
CA ILE A 305 -12.08 -8.37 21.06
C ILE A 305 -12.70 -8.30 22.44
N SER A 306 -13.88 -7.69 22.52
CA SER A 306 -14.74 -7.71 23.71
C SER A 306 -16.10 -8.28 23.32
N ILE A 307 -16.60 -9.23 24.12
CA ILE A 307 -17.88 -9.90 23.89
C ILE A 307 -18.81 -9.57 25.04
N PHE A 308 -19.96 -8.98 24.74
CA PHE A 308 -20.97 -8.59 25.70
C PHE A 308 -22.26 -9.36 25.41
N GLY A 309 -22.77 -10.09 26.40
CA GLY A 309 -24.01 -10.80 26.21
C GLY A 309 -24.35 -11.78 27.33
N THR A 310 -25.53 -12.38 27.22
CA THR A 310 -26.04 -13.40 28.12
C THR A 310 -26.17 -14.72 27.36
N VAL A 311 -25.77 -15.82 27.96
CA VAL A 311 -25.91 -17.16 27.38
C VAL A 311 -27.35 -17.39 26.87
N GLY A 312 -27.47 -17.88 25.63
CA GLY A 312 -28.77 -18.13 24.98
C GLY A 312 -29.39 -16.91 24.28
N TYR A 313 -28.73 -15.76 24.30
CA TYR A 313 -29.16 -14.55 23.60
C TYR A 313 -28.08 -14.04 22.65
N PRO A 314 -28.44 -13.28 21.59
CA PRO A 314 -27.47 -12.63 20.75
C PRO A 314 -26.47 -11.82 21.58
N THR A 315 -25.18 -11.92 21.21
CA THR A 315 -24.11 -11.17 21.89
C THR A 315 -23.76 -9.92 21.07
N THR A 316 -23.37 -8.86 21.77
CA THR A 316 -22.73 -7.70 21.14
C THR A 316 -21.23 -7.88 21.22
N ASN A 317 -20.58 -7.99 20.09
CA ASN A 317 -19.13 -8.09 19.99
C ASN A 317 -18.56 -6.73 19.60
N GLN A 318 -17.42 -6.40 20.16
CA GLN A 318 -16.69 -5.19 19.84
C GLN A 318 -15.25 -5.56 19.47
N LEU A 319 -14.84 -5.21 18.27
CA LEU A 319 -13.47 -5.34 17.79
C LEU A 319 -12.77 -3.99 17.86
N LEU A 320 -11.61 -3.92 18.46
CA LEU A 320 -10.70 -2.79 18.29
C LEU A 320 -9.81 -3.11 17.10
N VAL A 321 -9.91 -2.31 16.04
CA VAL A 321 -9.08 -2.44 14.85
C VAL A 321 -8.10 -1.28 14.80
N VAL A 322 -6.85 -1.58 14.56
CA VAL A 322 -5.75 -0.62 14.36
C VAL A 322 -5.28 -0.69 12.91
N ASN A 323 -4.70 0.39 12.42
CA ASN A 323 -4.31 0.58 11.01
C ASN A 323 -5.48 0.46 10.03
N MET A 324 -6.63 0.92 10.44
CA MET A 324 -7.81 0.88 9.59
C MET A 324 -7.66 1.84 8.41
N PRO A 325 -7.82 1.37 7.17
CA PRO A 325 -7.69 2.24 5.99
C PRO A 325 -8.81 3.27 5.95
N VAL A 326 -8.49 4.53 6.20
CA VAL A 326 -9.48 5.61 6.22
C VAL A 326 -10.07 5.84 4.83
N GLY A 327 -11.41 5.88 4.77
CA GLY A 327 -12.16 6.09 3.54
C GLY A 327 -12.47 4.82 2.74
N LEU A 328 -11.98 3.64 3.18
CA LEU A 328 -12.37 2.37 2.58
C LEU A 328 -13.51 1.71 3.36
N THR A 329 -14.38 1.02 2.63
CA THR A 329 -15.40 0.13 3.22
C THR A 329 -14.94 -1.30 3.10
N GLY A 330 -14.89 -2.00 4.22
CA GLY A 330 -14.49 -3.38 4.34
C GLY A 330 -15.52 -4.25 5.04
N PHE A 331 -15.11 -5.45 5.37
CA PHE A 331 -15.95 -6.48 5.96
C PHE A 331 -15.33 -7.01 7.24
N VAL A 332 -16.18 -7.27 8.23
CA VAL A 332 -15.83 -8.11 9.36
C VAL A 332 -16.38 -9.49 9.06
N ASP A 333 -15.51 -10.47 8.96
CA ASP A 333 -15.89 -11.87 8.79
C ASP A 333 -15.67 -12.62 10.11
N GLY A 334 -16.56 -13.56 10.40
CA GLY A 334 -16.45 -14.49 11.52
C GLY A 334 -16.34 -15.93 11.04
N SER A 335 -15.65 -16.77 11.80
CA SER A 335 -15.50 -18.20 11.57
C SER A 335 -15.86 -18.98 12.83
N THR A 336 -16.61 -20.07 12.67
CA THR A 336 -16.95 -21.03 13.74
C THR A 336 -16.04 -22.27 13.73
N ASN A 337 -15.04 -22.30 12.84
CA ASN A 337 -14.19 -23.48 12.64
C ASN A 337 -12.72 -23.10 12.46
N THR A 338 -12.22 -22.24 13.35
CA THR A 338 -10.81 -21.81 13.40
C THR A 338 -10.27 -21.24 12.09
N GLY A 339 -11.14 -20.55 11.31
CA GLY A 339 -10.73 -19.86 10.11
C GLY A 339 -10.71 -20.70 8.83
N THR A 340 -11.28 -21.91 8.83
CA THR A 340 -11.40 -22.72 7.61
C THR A 340 -12.56 -22.29 6.70
N SER A 341 -13.59 -21.66 7.26
CA SER A 341 -14.65 -21.00 6.51
C SER A 341 -15.03 -19.68 7.17
N TRP A 342 -15.35 -18.68 6.33
CA TRP A 342 -15.62 -17.32 6.78
C TRP A 342 -17.01 -16.85 6.31
N THR A 343 -17.72 -16.20 7.20
CA THR A 343 -19.01 -15.57 6.88
C THR A 343 -18.94 -14.09 7.23
N THR A 344 -19.35 -13.22 6.33
CA THR A 344 -19.41 -11.79 6.61
C THR A 344 -20.48 -11.53 7.67
N VAL A 345 -20.06 -10.89 8.75
CA VAL A 345 -20.93 -10.55 9.90
C VAL A 345 -21.45 -9.12 9.77
N THR A 346 -20.59 -8.19 9.35
CA THR A 346 -20.97 -6.79 9.12
C THR A 346 -20.00 -6.10 8.18
N ASN A 347 -20.44 -4.96 7.64
CA ASN A 347 -19.58 -4.04 6.89
C ASN A 347 -19.06 -2.95 7.83
N VAL A 348 -17.91 -2.40 7.48
CA VAL A 348 -17.29 -1.29 8.23
C VAL A 348 -16.62 -0.32 7.28
N THR A 349 -16.77 0.97 7.54
CA THR A 349 -16.03 2.01 6.83
C THR A 349 -14.98 2.60 7.76
N GLY A 350 -13.74 2.66 7.31
CA GLY A 350 -12.66 3.28 8.05
C GLY A 350 -12.88 4.78 8.18
N THR A 351 -13.05 5.26 9.39
CA THR A 351 -13.20 6.69 9.72
C THR A 351 -12.00 7.23 10.50
N SER A 352 -11.22 6.33 11.07
CA SER A 352 -10.02 6.64 11.85
C SER A 352 -9.04 5.47 11.74
N PRO A 353 -7.72 5.70 11.80
CA PRO A 353 -6.71 4.62 11.83
C PRO A 353 -6.88 3.63 12.99
N THR A 354 -7.53 4.05 14.06
CA THR A 354 -7.92 3.17 15.16
C THR A 354 -9.41 3.32 15.39
N GLN A 355 -10.15 2.22 15.30
CA GLN A 355 -11.61 2.25 15.36
C GLN A 355 -12.16 1.04 16.12
N SER A 356 -13.19 1.28 16.95
CA SER A 356 -13.99 0.21 17.55
C SER A 356 -15.20 -0.10 16.67
N ILE A 357 -15.36 -1.37 16.34
CA ILE A 357 -16.46 -1.87 15.51
C ILE A 357 -17.37 -2.72 16.41
N SER A 358 -18.64 -2.34 16.54
CA SER A 358 -19.62 -3.10 17.29
C SER A 358 -20.62 -3.79 16.36
N PHE A 359 -20.89 -5.06 16.59
CA PHE A 359 -21.86 -5.83 15.82
C PHE A 359 -22.52 -6.91 16.68
N VAL A 360 -23.68 -7.37 16.25
CA VAL A 360 -24.41 -8.46 16.90
C VAL A 360 -23.94 -9.78 16.31
N ALA A 361 -23.48 -10.67 17.16
CA ALA A 361 -23.11 -12.04 16.79
C ALA A 361 -24.22 -13.03 17.20
N PRO A 362 -24.26 -14.23 16.60
CA PRO A 362 -25.16 -15.29 17.01
C PRO A 362 -25.09 -15.58 18.52
N PRO A 363 -26.19 -16.09 19.13
CA PRO A 363 -26.20 -16.41 20.54
C PRO A 363 -25.07 -17.39 20.91
N LEU A 364 -24.46 -17.18 22.07
CA LEU A 364 -23.58 -18.17 22.67
C LEU A 364 -24.40 -19.43 22.93
N PRO A 365 -23.92 -20.64 22.58
CA PRO A 365 -24.61 -21.87 22.93
C PRO A 365 -24.73 -21.97 24.44
N PRO A 366 -25.82 -22.60 24.95
CA PRO A 366 -25.96 -22.84 26.36
C PRO A 366 -24.78 -23.69 26.86
N PHE A 367 -24.12 -23.22 27.92
CA PHE A 367 -23.07 -23.99 28.58
C PHE A 367 -23.67 -25.30 29.07
N VAL A 368 -23.35 -26.39 28.42
CA VAL A 368 -23.57 -27.71 29.01
C VAL A 368 -22.44 -27.91 30.00
N LEU A 369 -22.71 -27.61 31.28
CA LEU A 369 -21.84 -28.06 32.33
C LEU A 369 -21.93 -29.61 32.31
N SER A 370 -21.04 -30.26 31.54
CA SER A 370 -20.82 -31.68 31.71
C SER A 370 -20.25 -31.83 33.11
N GLY A 371 -21.08 -32.36 34.01
CA GLY A 371 -20.72 -32.56 35.40
C GLY A 371 -19.48 -33.43 35.55
N SER A 372 -18.37 -32.80 35.81
CA SER A 372 -17.22 -33.43 36.43
C SER A 372 -16.76 -32.53 37.57
N PRO A 373 -16.88 -33.03 38.82
CA PRO A 373 -16.59 -32.23 40.02
C PRO A 373 -15.14 -32.26 40.46
N TYR A 374 -14.18 -32.42 39.57
CA TYR A 374 -12.76 -32.41 39.96
C TYR A 374 -11.89 -31.69 38.95
N LEU A 375 -11.53 -30.45 39.28
CA LEU A 375 -10.32 -29.85 38.75
C LEU A 375 -9.16 -30.23 39.68
N PRO A 376 -8.15 -30.97 39.25
CA PRO A 376 -6.91 -31.05 40.00
C PRO A 376 -6.09 -29.80 39.68
N PHE A 377 -5.81 -29.04 40.73
CA PHE A 377 -4.67 -28.11 40.73
C PHE A 377 -3.38 -28.93 40.56
N GLY A 378 -2.63 -28.71 39.53
CA GLY A 378 -1.37 -29.37 39.33
C GLY A 378 -0.53 -28.77 38.20
N GLY A 379 0.48 -28.02 38.60
CA GLY A 379 1.84 -28.12 38.13
C GLY A 379 2.20 -27.78 36.69
N GLY A 380 2.93 -26.72 36.58
CA GLY A 380 3.99 -26.32 35.67
C GLY A 380 4.33 -27.22 34.46
N GLY A 381 4.39 -26.56 33.31
CA GLY A 381 4.97 -27.11 32.09
C GLY A 381 5.24 -26.00 31.09
N THR A 382 6.50 -25.56 31.08
CA THR A 382 7.05 -24.70 30.04
C THR A 382 7.04 -25.42 28.70
N GLY A 383 6.26 -24.96 27.76
CA GLY A 383 6.26 -25.44 26.38
C GLY A 383 6.19 -24.27 25.43
N SER A 384 7.36 -23.85 24.95
CA SER A 384 7.52 -22.94 23.84
C SER A 384 6.94 -23.58 22.57
N GLN A 385 5.81 -23.11 22.09
CA GLN A 385 5.34 -23.39 20.73
C GLN A 385 5.69 -22.22 19.83
N GLN A 386 6.62 -22.46 18.92
CA GLN A 386 6.89 -21.61 17.77
C GLN A 386 5.63 -21.52 16.90
N GLN A 387 5.05 -20.34 16.82
CA GLN A 387 4.07 -20.03 15.80
C GLN A 387 4.80 -19.92 14.47
N GLN A 388 4.62 -20.89 13.59
CA GLN A 388 4.91 -20.72 12.18
C GLN A 388 3.96 -19.64 11.61
N GLN A 389 4.50 -18.47 11.33
CA GLN A 389 3.84 -17.50 10.48
C GLN A 389 3.86 -18.04 9.04
N THR A 390 2.74 -18.58 8.61
CA THR A 390 2.47 -18.71 7.18
C THR A 390 1.95 -17.36 6.71
N SER A 391 2.77 -16.65 5.95
CA SER A 391 2.40 -15.43 5.24
C SER A 391 1.36 -15.78 4.16
N GLN A 392 0.09 -15.62 4.46
CA GLN A 392 -0.98 -15.56 3.48
C GLN A 392 -1.94 -14.45 3.85
N ASN A 393 -2.00 -13.45 2.97
CA ASN A 393 -3.01 -12.39 2.85
C ASN A 393 -3.47 -11.70 4.13
N SER A 394 -2.97 -10.53 4.30
CA SER A 394 -3.40 -9.31 5.01
C SER A 394 -4.75 -9.33 5.74
N GLY A 395 -4.92 -10.19 6.68
CA GLY A 395 -5.99 -10.10 7.66
C GLY A 395 -5.48 -10.66 8.98
N THR A 396 -5.29 -9.84 9.97
CA THR A 396 -4.94 -10.32 11.30
C THR A 396 -6.13 -11.08 11.87
N THR A 397 -5.94 -12.36 12.16
CA THR A 397 -6.95 -13.22 12.78
C THR A 397 -6.72 -13.27 14.28
N ALA A 398 -7.74 -12.88 15.06
CA ALA A 398 -7.74 -13.12 16.50
C ALA A 398 -8.58 -14.35 16.81
N THR A 399 -8.01 -15.32 17.52
CA THR A 399 -8.68 -16.58 17.90
C THR A 399 -9.18 -16.51 19.34
N THR A 400 -10.42 -16.97 19.55
CA THR A 400 -11.00 -17.21 20.87
C THR A 400 -10.90 -18.71 21.22
N ASN A 401 -10.87 -19.06 22.51
CA ASN A 401 -10.92 -20.49 22.93
C ASN A 401 -12.23 -21.12 22.47
N SER A 402 -12.14 -22.26 21.80
CA SER A 402 -13.26 -22.91 21.10
C SER A 402 -14.40 -23.34 22.03
N VAL A 403 -15.58 -22.71 21.82
CA VAL A 403 -16.86 -23.18 22.33
C VAL A 403 -17.70 -23.53 21.10
N PRO A 404 -18.21 -24.77 20.95
CA PRO A 404 -18.95 -25.18 19.77
C PRO A 404 -20.13 -24.24 19.46
N GLY A 405 -20.20 -23.72 18.22
CA GLY A 405 -21.25 -22.83 17.75
C GLY A 405 -21.04 -21.33 17.99
N VAL A 406 -19.93 -20.95 18.62
CA VAL A 406 -19.50 -19.54 18.76
C VAL A 406 -18.54 -19.22 17.64
N MET A 407 -18.55 -17.96 17.17
CA MET A 407 -17.50 -17.46 16.29
C MET A 407 -16.17 -17.55 17.03
N GLU A 408 -15.29 -18.40 16.56
CA GLU A 408 -13.98 -18.69 17.20
C GLU A 408 -12.90 -17.72 16.75
N SER A 409 -13.10 -17.13 15.57
CA SER A 409 -12.14 -16.23 14.94
C SER A 409 -12.85 -15.11 14.21
N TYR A 410 -12.22 -13.95 14.21
CA TYR A 410 -12.65 -12.82 13.41
C TYR A 410 -11.50 -12.32 12.56
N ARG A 411 -11.81 -11.83 11.38
CA ARG A 411 -10.89 -11.04 10.57
C ARG A 411 -11.60 -9.78 10.08
N VAL A 412 -10.84 -8.75 9.85
CA VAL A 412 -11.26 -7.58 9.11
C VAL A 412 -10.57 -7.67 7.76
N ARG A 413 -11.31 -7.52 6.68
CA ARG A 413 -10.73 -7.41 5.34
C ARG A 413 -11.33 -6.20 4.65
N PHE A 414 -10.47 -5.42 4.09
CA PHE A 414 -10.86 -4.42 3.12
C PHE A 414 -10.72 -5.05 1.74
N PRO A 415 -11.69 -4.90 0.83
CA PRO A 415 -11.48 -5.22 -0.55
C PRO A 415 -10.47 -4.20 -1.08
N LEU A 416 -9.22 -4.48 -0.83
CA LEU A 416 -8.19 -4.08 -1.76
C LEU A 416 -8.68 -4.59 -3.11
N ALA A 417 -8.48 -3.83 -4.16
CA ALA A 417 -9.04 -4.15 -5.46
C ALA A 417 -8.63 -5.56 -5.97
N TRP A 418 -7.82 -6.29 -5.21
CA TRP A 418 -7.36 -7.64 -5.56
C TRP A 418 -7.30 -8.54 -4.31
N ASN A 419 -7.72 -9.78 -4.52
CA ASN A 419 -7.26 -10.89 -3.70
C ASN A 419 -5.94 -11.35 -4.33
N TRP A 420 -4.80 -11.03 -3.74
CA TRP A 420 -3.56 -11.67 -4.12
C TRP A 420 -3.73 -13.18 -3.97
N PRO A 421 -3.29 -13.99 -4.98
CA PRO A 421 -3.33 -15.43 -4.88
C PRO A 421 -2.42 -15.97 -3.78
#